data_a6255bc522f84ed1bd1c7e372e234f26
#
_entry.id   a6255bc522f84ed1bd1c7e372e234f26
#
_cell.length_a   1.000
_cell.length_b   1.000
_cell.length_c   1.000
_cell.angle_alpha   90.00
_cell.angle_beta   90.00
_cell.angle_gamma   90.00
#
_symmetry.space_group_name_H-M   'P 1'
#
loop_
_entity.id
_entity.type
_entity.pdbx_description
1 polymer ?
#
loop_
_entity_poly.entity_id
_entity_poly.type
_entity_poly.pdbx_seq_one_letter_code
_entity_poly.pdbx_strand_id
1 'polypeptide(L)'
;GYSVIHTRIIPDEQEQICAELIHCADILQTPLILTTGGTGFSPRDITPEATLRVVEREVRGIPEAMRAESLRITPRGCLSRAAAGIRGRSLIVNLPGSEKAARENLAAVLEAIAHGLDMLASAGSADCAAPATGKKTPPSLNAWLKEAKADASAAKIGMYLVHNGVVRETAKAAVRSGAQQAPAVRGMRFSHDAEKAAAAVAETYRMPGIHYIRTWLNEGELTVGDDIM
;
A
#
# COMPACT_ATOMS: atom_id res chain seq x y z
N GLY A 1 10.43 0.23 -4.21
CA GLY A 1 10.44 0.44 -5.67
C GLY A 1 10.09 -0.84 -6.42
N TYR A 2 9.80 -0.74 -7.72
CA TYR A 2 9.50 -1.87 -8.59
C TYR A 2 10.75 -2.26 -9.38
N SER A 3 10.94 -3.55 -9.64
CA SER A 3 11.95 -4.06 -10.57
C SER A 3 11.26 -4.86 -11.68
N VAL A 4 11.72 -4.67 -12.93
CA VAL A 4 11.21 -5.43 -14.06
C VAL A 4 11.92 -6.78 -14.08
N ILE A 5 11.16 -7.87 -13.91
CA ILE A 5 11.68 -9.24 -13.86
C ILE A 5 11.45 -10.00 -15.17
N HIS A 6 10.52 -9.52 -15.99
CA HIS A 6 10.19 -10.16 -17.28
C HIS A 6 9.74 -9.09 -18.28
N THR A 7 10.17 -9.20 -19.53
CA THR A 7 9.74 -8.34 -20.64
C THR A 7 9.63 -9.18 -21.91
N ARG A 8 8.52 -9.03 -22.63
CA ARG A 8 8.30 -9.73 -23.89
C ARG A 8 7.56 -8.85 -24.89
N ILE A 9 7.92 -8.92 -26.14
CA ILE A 9 7.19 -8.34 -27.26
C ILE A 9 6.38 -9.45 -27.92
N ILE A 10 5.08 -9.25 -28.04
CA ILE A 10 4.12 -10.21 -28.59
C ILE A 10 3.38 -9.57 -29.76
N PRO A 11 3.03 -10.32 -30.82
CA PRO A 11 2.16 -9.82 -31.87
C PRO A 11 0.73 -9.58 -31.33
N ASP A 12 -0.03 -8.73 -32.03
CA ASP A 12 -1.44 -8.45 -31.72
C ASP A 12 -2.34 -9.64 -32.09
N GLU A 13 -2.11 -10.76 -31.43
CA GLU A 13 -2.84 -12.02 -31.58
C GLU A 13 -3.42 -12.43 -30.23
N GLN A 14 -4.74 -12.49 -30.13
CA GLN A 14 -5.44 -12.66 -28.85
C GLN A 14 -4.96 -13.88 -28.04
N GLU A 15 -4.78 -15.02 -28.68
CA GLU A 15 -4.37 -16.26 -28.03
C GLU A 15 -2.94 -16.15 -27.46
N GLN A 16 -2.04 -15.45 -28.17
CA GLN A 16 -0.67 -15.24 -27.72
C GLN A 16 -0.61 -14.27 -26.54
N ILE A 17 -1.42 -13.19 -26.60
CA ILE A 17 -1.52 -12.24 -25.48
C ILE A 17 -2.09 -12.94 -24.25
N CYS A 18 -3.19 -13.72 -24.40
CA CYS A 18 -3.77 -14.49 -23.31
C CYS A 18 -2.75 -15.46 -22.68
N ALA A 19 -2.04 -16.23 -23.52
CA ALA A 19 -1.05 -17.19 -23.06
C ALA A 19 0.06 -16.53 -22.24
N GLU A 20 0.56 -15.38 -22.68
CA GLU A 20 1.60 -14.65 -21.97
C GLU A 20 1.10 -14.05 -20.65
N LEU A 21 -0.10 -13.48 -20.63
CA LEU A 21 -0.69 -12.95 -19.40
C LEU A 21 -0.89 -14.06 -18.36
N ILE A 22 -1.36 -15.24 -18.79
CA ILE A 22 -1.49 -16.42 -17.93
C ILE A 22 -0.12 -16.90 -17.45
N HIS A 23 0.88 -16.95 -18.33
CA HIS A 23 2.24 -17.33 -17.95
C HIS A 23 2.82 -16.40 -16.88
N CYS A 24 2.69 -15.08 -17.07
CA CYS A 24 3.16 -14.11 -16.11
C CYS A 24 2.42 -14.21 -14.75
N ALA A 25 1.11 -14.45 -14.77
CA ALA A 25 0.30 -14.51 -13.56
C ALA A 25 0.46 -15.84 -12.82
N ASP A 26 0.34 -16.98 -13.53
CA ASP A 26 0.21 -18.30 -12.89
C ASP A 26 1.58 -18.98 -12.70
N ILE A 27 2.52 -18.79 -13.64
CA ILE A 27 3.82 -19.46 -13.61
C ILE A 27 4.87 -18.58 -12.97
N LEU A 28 5.04 -17.33 -13.47
CA LEU A 28 6.00 -16.39 -12.90
C LEU A 28 5.50 -15.74 -11.59
N GLN A 29 4.21 -15.85 -11.32
CA GLN A 29 3.54 -15.27 -10.14
C GLN A 29 3.88 -13.78 -9.94
N THR A 30 3.94 -13.03 -11.04
CA THR A 30 4.28 -11.62 -11.07
C THR A 30 3.17 -10.80 -10.45
N PRO A 31 3.38 -10.04 -9.36
CA PRO A 31 2.30 -9.29 -8.71
C PRO A 31 1.68 -8.20 -9.59
N LEU A 32 2.48 -7.55 -10.45
CA LEU A 32 2.04 -6.50 -11.36
C LEU A 32 2.45 -6.83 -12.79
N ILE A 33 1.47 -6.89 -13.68
CA ILE A 33 1.67 -7.11 -15.11
C ILE A 33 1.17 -5.87 -15.85
N LEU A 34 2.06 -5.21 -16.57
CA LEU A 34 1.74 -4.05 -17.39
C LEU A 34 1.86 -4.42 -18.86
N THR A 35 0.82 -4.16 -19.63
CA THR A 35 0.90 -4.23 -21.10
C THR A 35 0.97 -2.81 -21.66
N THR A 36 1.58 -2.64 -22.82
CA THR A 36 1.59 -1.35 -23.52
C THR A 36 1.25 -1.56 -25.00
N GLY A 37 0.31 -0.77 -25.50
CA GLY A 37 -0.21 -0.89 -26.87
C GLY A 37 -1.51 -1.70 -26.99
N GLY A 38 -2.08 -1.72 -28.18
CA GLY A 38 -3.29 -2.48 -28.51
C GLY A 38 -4.56 -2.03 -27.79
N THR A 39 -4.66 -0.76 -27.34
CA THR A 39 -5.78 -0.25 -26.53
C THR A 39 -6.64 0.78 -27.28
N GLY A 40 -6.39 1.02 -28.57
CA GLY A 40 -7.11 1.98 -29.40
C GLY A 40 -8.28 1.35 -30.15
N PHE A 41 -8.64 1.98 -31.31
CA PHE A 41 -9.79 1.60 -32.14
C PHE A 41 -9.40 0.82 -33.41
N SER A 42 -8.11 0.53 -33.61
CA SER A 42 -7.72 -0.31 -34.74
C SER A 42 -8.31 -1.73 -34.58
N PRO A 43 -8.70 -2.39 -35.66
CA PRO A 43 -9.14 -3.79 -35.58
C PRO A 43 -8.10 -4.76 -34.98
N ARG A 44 -6.83 -4.34 -34.95
CA ARG A 44 -5.73 -5.09 -34.33
C ARG A 44 -5.54 -4.80 -32.87
N ASP A 45 -6.20 -3.73 -32.34
CA ASP A 45 -6.12 -3.37 -30.92
C ASP A 45 -7.03 -4.28 -30.11
N ILE A 46 -6.51 -5.40 -29.64
CA ILE A 46 -7.25 -6.47 -28.93
C ILE A 46 -6.72 -6.77 -27.53
N THR A 47 -5.78 -5.96 -27.05
CA THR A 47 -5.19 -6.17 -25.72
C THR A 47 -6.22 -6.12 -24.58
N PRO A 48 -7.21 -5.20 -24.58
CA PRO A 48 -8.24 -5.19 -23.56
C PRO A 48 -9.10 -6.45 -23.54
N GLU A 49 -9.47 -6.96 -24.73
CA GLU A 49 -10.26 -8.17 -24.89
C GLU A 49 -9.49 -9.40 -24.37
N ALA A 50 -8.20 -9.50 -24.70
CA ALA A 50 -7.35 -10.57 -24.21
C ALA A 50 -7.19 -10.49 -22.68
N THR A 51 -7.04 -9.28 -22.12
CA THR A 51 -6.96 -9.07 -20.67
C THR A 51 -8.25 -9.49 -19.98
N LEU A 52 -9.40 -9.02 -20.46
CA LEU A 52 -10.70 -9.34 -19.87
C LEU A 52 -11.03 -10.84 -19.95
N ARG A 53 -10.50 -11.57 -20.94
CA ARG A 53 -10.68 -13.01 -21.08
C ARG A 53 -9.90 -13.81 -20.03
N VAL A 54 -8.79 -13.29 -19.52
CA VAL A 54 -7.91 -14.03 -18.60
C VAL A 54 -8.07 -13.62 -17.14
N VAL A 55 -8.60 -12.43 -16.86
CA VAL A 55 -8.82 -12.00 -15.49
C VAL A 55 -10.04 -12.67 -14.86
N GLU A 56 -9.99 -12.89 -13.57
CA GLU A 56 -11.09 -13.46 -12.78
C GLU A 56 -12.02 -12.36 -12.25
N ARG A 57 -11.45 -11.16 -12.01
CA ARG A 57 -12.16 -9.98 -11.48
C ARG A 57 -11.70 -8.74 -12.21
N GLU A 58 -12.63 -7.99 -12.78
CA GLU A 58 -12.33 -6.71 -13.44
C GLU A 58 -12.10 -5.60 -12.41
N VAL A 59 -11.12 -4.74 -12.66
CA VAL A 59 -10.80 -3.55 -11.83
C VAL A 59 -11.05 -2.29 -12.65
N ARG A 60 -12.31 -1.85 -12.74
CA ARG A 60 -12.74 -0.74 -13.61
C ARG A 60 -12.16 0.61 -13.21
N GLY A 61 -11.97 0.85 -11.91
CA GLY A 61 -11.52 2.13 -11.39
C GLY A 61 -10.13 2.55 -11.89
N ILE A 62 -9.22 1.61 -12.16
CA ILE A 62 -7.88 1.93 -12.68
C ILE A 62 -7.96 2.54 -14.10
N PRO A 63 -8.60 1.89 -15.09
CA PRO A 63 -8.75 2.48 -16.42
C PRO A 63 -9.58 3.77 -16.43
N GLU A 64 -10.56 3.92 -15.54
CA GLU A 64 -11.34 5.16 -15.37
C GLU A 64 -10.46 6.31 -14.90
N ALA A 65 -9.62 6.11 -13.89
CA ALA A 65 -8.68 7.11 -13.40
C ALA A 65 -7.66 7.50 -14.48
N MET A 66 -7.12 6.53 -15.22
CA MET A 66 -6.21 6.75 -16.34
C MET A 66 -6.88 7.59 -17.45
N ARG A 67 -8.13 7.28 -17.82
CA ARG A 67 -8.89 8.06 -18.80
C ARG A 67 -9.21 9.48 -18.31
N ALA A 68 -9.57 9.62 -17.03
CA ALA A 68 -9.82 10.93 -16.44
C ALA A 68 -8.58 11.84 -16.51
N GLU A 69 -7.39 11.31 -16.23
CA GLU A 69 -6.15 12.07 -16.35
C GLU A 69 -5.82 12.37 -17.82
N SER A 70 -5.98 11.42 -18.74
CA SER A 70 -5.77 11.63 -20.15
C SER A 70 -6.69 12.71 -20.73
N LEU A 71 -7.94 12.80 -20.27
CA LEU A 71 -8.92 13.82 -20.70
C LEU A 71 -8.54 15.24 -20.26
N ARG A 72 -7.75 15.40 -19.21
CA ARG A 72 -7.19 16.72 -18.81
C ARG A 72 -6.14 17.21 -19.81
N ILE A 73 -5.47 16.27 -20.49
CA ILE A 73 -4.38 16.56 -21.42
C ILE A 73 -4.90 16.67 -22.85
N THR A 74 -5.81 15.76 -23.25
CA THR A 74 -6.37 15.70 -24.61
C THR A 74 -7.76 15.09 -24.64
N PRO A 75 -8.71 15.64 -25.47
CA PRO A 75 -10.02 15.03 -25.66
C PRO A 75 -9.95 13.58 -26.18
N ARG A 76 -8.86 13.19 -26.85
CA ARG A 76 -8.66 11.82 -27.36
C ARG A 76 -8.50 10.78 -26.25
N GLY A 77 -8.31 11.19 -24.99
CA GLY A 77 -8.27 10.29 -23.83
C GLY A 77 -9.51 9.40 -23.71
N CYS A 78 -10.69 9.87 -24.18
CA CYS A 78 -11.92 9.07 -24.18
C CYS A 78 -11.89 7.86 -25.12
N LEU A 79 -10.95 7.81 -26.08
CA LEU A 79 -10.83 6.71 -27.04
C LEU A 79 -10.04 5.51 -26.48
N SER A 80 -9.48 5.61 -25.28
CA SER A 80 -8.78 4.50 -24.64
C SER A 80 -9.76 3.42 -24.20
N ARG A 81 -9.59 2.19 -24.70
CA ARG A 81 -10.33 1.00 -24.30
C ARG A 81 -9.58 0.17 -23.24
N ALA A 82 -8.51 0.75 -22.65
CA ALA A 82 -7.72 0.08 -21.64
C ALA A 82 -8.58 -0.61 -20.58
N ALA A 83 -8.18 -1.80 -20.18
CA ALA A 83 -8.79 -2.61 -19.15
C ALA A 83 -7.78 -2.90 -18.02
N ALA A 84 -8.27 -3.27 -16.86
CA ALA A 84 -7.47 -3.81 -15.77
C ALA A 84 -8.27 -4.89 -15.01
N GLY A 85 -7.56 -5.84 -14.44
CA GLY A 85 -8.20 -6.91 -13.68
C GLY A 85 -7.21 -7.73 -12.89
N ILE A 86 -7.76 -8.61 -12.06
CA ILE A 86 -7.00 -9.49 -11.16
C ILE A 86 -7.12 -10.92 -11.67
N ARG A 87 -5.96 -11.62 -11.72
CA ARG A 87 -5.87 -13.06 -11.89
C ARG A 87 -5.02 -13.64 -10.77
N GLY A 88 -5.61 -14.51 -9.95
CA GLY A 88 -4.95 -15.01 -8.74
C GLY A 88 -4.49 -13.85 -7.85
N ARG A 89 -3.18 -13.70 -7.72
CA ARG A 89 -2.54 -12.61 -6.95
C ARG A 89 -1.89 -11.53 -7.83
N SER A 90 -2.13 -11.57 -9.13
CA SER A 90 -1.56 -10.65 -10.10
C SER A 90 -2.57 -9.58 -10.49
N LEU A 91 -2.15 -8.34 -10.49
CA LEU A 91 -2.89 -7.22 -11.09
C LEU A 91 -2.37 -7.01 -12.51
N ILE A 92 -3.26 -7.03 -13.50
CA ILE A 92 -2.97 -6.78 -14.91
C ILE A 92 -3.55 -5.42 -15.27
N VAL A 93 -2.74 -4.54 -15.89
CA VAL A 93 -3.16 -3.19 -16.31
C VAL A 93 -2.69 -2.92 -17.73
N ASN A 94 -3.62 -2.51 -18.60
CA ASN A 94 -3.28 -2.11 -19.96
C ASN A 94 -2.93 -0.62 -20.01
N LEU A 95 -1.74 -0.30 -20.54
CA LEU A 95 -1.28 1.06 -20.78
C LEU A 95 -1.37 1.42 -22.27
N PRO A 96 -1.49 2.71 -22.62
CA PRO A 96 -1.43 3.17 -24.00
C PRO A 96 -0.10 2.79 -24.68
N GLY A 97 -0.13 2.67 -26.03
CA GLY A 97 1.07 2.39 -26.81
C GLY A 97 2.05 3.55 -26.94
N SER A 98 1.61 4.79 -26.74
CA SER A 98 2.49 5.95 -26.70
C SER A 98 3.26 6.02 -25.39
N GLU A 99 4.59 6.09 -25.45
CA GLU A 99 5.45 6.19 -24.26
C GLU A 99 5.01 7.32 -23.32
N LYS A 100 4.76 8.51 -23.86
CA LYS A 100 4.30 9.67 -23.08
C LYS A 100 3.00 9.34 -22.35
N ALA A 101 1.99 8.86 -23.09
CA ALA A 101 0.70 8.54 -22.47
C ALA A 101 0.78 7.38 -21.48
N ALA A 102 1.61 6.38 -21.73
CA ALA A 102 1.84 5.27 -20.80
C ALA A 102 2.42 5.76 -19.49
N ARG A 103 3.42 6.66 -19.53
CA ARG A 103 4.03 7.26 -18.32
C ARG A 103 3.03 8.12 -17.54
N GLU A 104 2.27 8.98 -18.22
CA GLU A 104 1.25 9.85 -17.62
C GLU A 104 0.15 9.01 -16.95
N ASN A 105 -0.36 8.00 -17.64
CA ASN A 105 -1.40 7.11 -17.12
C ASN A 105 -0.90 6.26 -15.93
N LEU A 106 0.31 5.70 -16.03
CA LEU A 106 0.88 4.94 -14.93
C LEU A 106 1.11 5.82 -13.70
N ALA A 107 1.64 7.02 -13.88
CA ALA A 107 1.87 7.97 -12.78
C ALA A 107 0.57 8.31 -12.03
N ALA A 108 -0.54 8.46 -12.76
CA ALA A 108 -1.85 8.78 -12.18
C ALA A 108 -2.41 7.69 -11.25
N VAL A 109 -2.01 6.42 -11.45
CA VAL A 109 -2.57 5.28 -10.72
C VAL A 109 -1.55 4.51 -9.87
N LEU A 110 -0.27 4.88 -9.92
CA LEU A 110 0.81 4.10 -9.33
C LEU A 110 0.68 3.94 -7.81
N GLU A 111 0.25 4.98 -7.12
CA GLU A 111 0.02 4.95 -5.66
C GLU A 111 -1.13 3.99 -5.30
N ALA A 112 -2.24 4.08 -6.04
CA ALA A 112 -3.37 3.19 -5.86
C ALA A 112 -3.02 1.73 -6.20
N ILE A 113 -2.21 1.50 -7.24
CA ILE A 113 -1.69 0.18 -7.60
C ILE A 113 -0.85 -0.38 -6.46
N ALA A 114 0.06 0.40 -5.86
CA ALA A 114 0.89 -0.05 -4.75
C ALA A 114 0.04 -0.57 -3.59
N HIS A 115 -0.95 0.20 -3.17
CA HIS A 115 -1.89 -0.21 -2.12
C HIS A 115 -2.69 -1.47 -2.52
N GLY A 116 -3.18 -1.54 -3.76
CA GLY A 116 -3.90 -2.71 -4.27
C GLY A 116 -3.06 -3.98 -4.27
N LEU A 117 -1.77 -3.88 -4.58
CA LEU A 117 -0.84 -5.02 -4.52
C LEU A 117 -0.60 -5.49 -3.09
N ASP A 118 -0.50 -4.58 -2.12
CA ASP A 118 -0.39 -4.93 -0.70
C ASP A 118 -1.65 -5.70 -0.23
N MET A 119 -2.83 -5.28 -0.68
CA MET A 119 -4.09 -5.99 -0.42
C MET A 119 -4.10 -7.40 -1.04
N LEU A 120 -3.62 -7.55 -2.27
CA LEU A 120 -3.52 -8.86 -2.94
C LEU A 120 -2.48 -9.77 -2.27
N ALA A 121 -1.41 -9.18 -1.73
CA ALA A 121 -0.37 -9.90 -1.01
C ALA A 121 -0.85 -10.42 0.36
N SER A 122 -1.72 -9.68 1.06
CA SER A 122 -2.19 -10.00 2.41
C SER A 122 -3.22 -11.13 2.50
N ALA A 123 -3.49 -11.86 1.42
CA ALA A 123 -4.29 -13.10 1.39
C ALA A 123 -5.54 -13.07 2.30
N GLY A 124 -6.41 -12.06 2.13
CA GLY A 124 -7.75 -12.11 2.71
C GLY A 124 -7.84 -11.84 4.22
N SER A 125 -6.93 -11.06 4.80
CA SER A 125 -7.23 -10.45 6.09
C SER A 125 -8.44 -9.52 5.93
N ALA A 126 -9.44 -9.66 6.80
CA ALA A 126 -10.75 -8.99 6.71
C ALA A 126 -10.70 -7.45 6.86
N ASP A 127 -9.52 -6.84 6.77
CA ASP A 127 -9.25 -5.42 7.01
C ASP A 127 -9.49 -4.50 5.80
N CYS A 128 -9.97 -5.04 4.67
CA CYS A 128 -10.22 -4.22 3.47
C CYS A 128 -11.48 -3.36 3.53
N ALA A 129 -12.25 -3.40 4.60
CA ALA A 129 -13.51 -2.67 4.75
C ALA A 129 -13.44 -1.41 5.65
N ALA A 130 -12.26 -1.05 6.15
CA ALA A 130 -12.11 0.20 6.89
C ALA A 130 -11.98 1.37 5.90
N PRO A 131 -12.79 2.45 6.02
CA PRO A 131 -12.48 3.70 5.34
C PRO A 131 -11.08 4.12 5.78
N ALA A 132 -10.33 4.82 4.93
CA ALA A 132 -9.02 5.37 5.22
C ALA A 132 -9.06 6.40 6.37
N THR A 133 -9.44 5.95 7.55
CA THR A 133 -9.08 6.55 8.81
C THR A 133 -7.69 6.01 9.10
N GLY A 134 -6.71 6.89 9.19
CA GLY A 134 -5.30 6.57 9.30
C GLY A 134 -4.88 5.75 10.54
N LYS A 135 -5.68 4.78 10.96
CA LYS A 135 -5.38 3.87 12.06
C LYS A 135 -4.48 2.76 11.53
N LYS A 136 -3.22 2.86 11.86
CA LYS A 136 -2.26 1.77 11.67
C LYS A 136 -2.59 0.66 12.66
N THR A 137 -2.67 -0.60 12.22
CA THR A 137 -2.79 -1.74 13.15
C THR A 137 -1.58 -1.80 14.06
N PRO A 138 -1.76 -1.84 15.39
CA PRO A 138 -0.65 -1.93 16.32
C PRO A 138 0.13 -3.23 16.07
N PRO A 139 1.46 -3.19 16.12
CA PRO A 139 2.28 -4.37 15.94
C PRO A 139 2.07 -5.33 17.10
N SER A 140 2.21 -6.63 16.85
CA SER A 140 2.19 -7.63 17.90
C SER A 140 3.43 -7.50 18.81
N LEU A 141 3.23 -7.14 20.06
CA LEU A 141 4.30 -7.05 21.06
C LEU A 141 5.05 -8.38 21.20
N ASN A 142 4.34 -9.52 21.09
CA ASN A 142 4.95 -10.85 21.12
C ASN A 142 5.87 -11.08 19.91
N ALA A 143 5.47 -10.62 18.72
CA ALA A 143 6.31 -10.72 17.53
C ALA A 143 7.57 -9.86 17.69
N TRP A 144 7.44 -8.63 18.16
CA TRP A 144 8.57 -7.73 18.42
C TRP A 144 9.52 -8.26 19.48
N LEU A 145 9.00 -8.84 20.56
CA LEU A 145 9.83 -9.46 21.57
C LEU A 145 10.58 -10.69 21.04
N LYS A 146 9.94 -11.47 20.17
CA LYS A 146 10.58 -12.61 19.50
C LYS A 146 11.72 -12.14 18.57
N GLU A 147 11.49 -11.08 17.78
CA GLU A 147 12.53 -10.46 16.93
C GLU A 147 13.70 -9.95 17.78
N ALA A 148 13.42 -9.20 18.86
CA ALA A 148 14.45 -8.67 19.75
C ALA A 148 15.30 -9.77 20.39
N LYS A 149 14.70 -10.91 20.76
CA LYS A 149 15.41 -12.07 21.30
C LYS A 149 16.22 -12.84 20.26
N ALA A 150 15.90 -12.67 18.97
CA ALA A 150 16.65 -13.26 17.86
C ALA A 150 17.75 -12.33 17.31
N ASP A 151 17.81 -11.09 17.78
CA ASP A 151 18.82 -10.12 17.39
C ASP A 151 20.23 -10.52 17.83
N ALA A 152 21.24 -10.17 17.05
CA ALA A 152 22.63 -10.48 17.35
C ALA A 152 23.14 -9.87 18.68
N SER A 153 22.50 -8.78 19.15
CA SER A 153 22.80 -8.15 20.44
C SER A 153 22.07 -8.76 21.62
N ALA A 154 21.16 -9.73 21.41
CA ALA A 154 20.28 -10.28 22.46
C ALA A 154 21.03 -10.80 23.69
N ALA A 155 22.22 -11.39 23.49
CA ALA A 155 23.07 -11.88 24.60
C ALA A 155 23.60 -10.76 25.53
N LYS A 156 23.54 -9.49 25.09
CA LYS A 156 23.95 -8.31 25.87
C LYS A 156 22.78 -7.61 26.55
N ILE A 157 21.54 -8.04 26.30
CA ILE A 157 20.32 -7.41 26.79
C ILE A 157 19.87 -8.09 28.07
N GLY A 158 19.95 -7.37 29.19
CA GLY A 158 19.49 -7.86 30.52
C GLY A 158 17.98 -7.67 30.74
N MET A 159 17.34 -6.73 30.01
CA MET A 159 15.91 -6.40 30.21
C MET A 159 15.30 -5.87 28.91
N TYR A 160 14.05 -6.24 28.64
CA TYR A 160 13.22 -5.64 27.60
C TYR A 160 12.14 -4.77 28.27
N LEU A 161 12.14 -3.48 27.94
CA LEU A 161 11.11 -2.54 28.39
C LEU A 161 10.15 -2.27 27.23
N VAL A 162 8.85 -2.45 27.47
CA VAL A 162 7.80 -2.10 26.53
C VAL A 162 6.99 -0.95 27.10
N HIS A 163 6.81 0.10 26.32
CA HIS A 163 5.94 1.22 26.64
C HIS A 163 4.84 1.32 25.59
N ASN A 164 3.58 1.33 26.03
CA ASN A 164 2.42 1.54 25.16
C ASN A 164 1.56 2.67 25.71
N GLY A 165 1.42 3.75 24.93
CA GLY A 165 0.53 4.86 25.21
C GLY A 165 -0.85 4.60 24.59
N VAL A 166 -1.91 4.81 25.38
CA VAL A 166 -3.30 4.61 24.92
C VAL A 166 -4.09 5.90 25.10
N VAL A 167 -5.01 6.19 24.17
CA VAL A 167 -5.94 7.31 24.30
C VAL A 167 -6.93 7.00 25.40
N ARG A 168 -6.89 7.78 26.48
CA ARG A 168 -7.78 7.59 27.62
C ARG A 168 -8.94 8.58 27.64
N GLU A 169 -10.04 8.19 28.21
CA GLU A 169 -11.24 9.02 28.38
C GLU A 169 -11.01 10.23 29.32
N THR A 170 -10.09 10.10 30.28
CA THR A 170 -9.82 11.14 31.27
C THR A 170 -8.85 12.19 30.73
N ALA A 171 -9.22 13.46 30.72
CA ALA A 171 -8.36 14.55 30.31
C ALA A 171 -7.11 14.66 31.22
N LYS A 172 -5.94 15.05 30.64
CA LYS A 172 -4.69 15.22 31.36
C LYS A 172 -4.80 16.23 32.52
N ALA A 173 -5.61 17.29 32.36
CA ALA A 173 -5.88 18.28 33.38
C ALA A 173 -6.56 17.68 34.62
N ALA A 174 -7.53 16.76 34.44
CA ALA A 174 -8.20 16.09 35.56
C ALA A 174 -7.22 15.22 36.37
N VAL A 175 -6.23 14.59 35.72
CA VAL A 175 -5.26 13.73 36.40
C VAL A 175 -4.15 14.50 37.11
N ARG A 176 -3.71 15.63 36.54
CA ARG A 176 -2.56 16.40 37.10
C ARG A 176 -2.97 17.47 38.10
N SER A 177 -4.14 18.10 37.93
CA SER A 177 -4.57 19.22 38.75
C SER A 177 -5.81 18.94 39.60
N GLY A 178 -6.34 17.71 39.62
CA GLY A 178 -7.53 17.34 40.39
C GLY A 178 -8.81 18.05 39.92
N ALA A 179 -8.82 18.60 38.70
CA ALA A 179 -9.97 19.31 38.16
C ALA A 179 -11.14 18.35 37.92
N GLN A 180 -12.10 18.33 38.83
CA GLN A 180 -13.29 17.43 38.78
C GLN A 180 -14.26 17.72 37.62
N GLN A 181 -14.11 18.81 36.87
CA GLN A 181 -15.01 19.26 35.81
C GLN A 181 -14.39 19.30 34.41
N ALA A 182 -13.28 18.59 34.17
CA ALA A 182 -12.76 18.51 32.81
C ALA A 182 -13.67 17.63 31.94
N PRO A 183 -14.04 18.10 30.71
CA PRO A 183 -14.88 17.30 29.82
C PRO A 183 -14.18 15.98 29.45
N ALA A 184 -14.96 14.91 29.28
CA ALA A 184 -14.45 13.62 28.84
C ALA A 184 -13.81 13.73 27.46
N VAL A 185 -12.67 13.09 27.27
CA VAL A 185 -11.98 12.99 25.97
C VAL A 185 -12.73 11.97 25.14
N ARG A 186 -13.15 12.34 23.92
CA ARG A 186 -13.77 11.42 22.95
C ARG A 186 -12.77 10.83 21.97
N GLY A 187 -11.68 11.53 21.75
CA GLY A 187 -10.59 11.16 20.86
C GLY A 187 -9.49 12.22 20.85
N MET A 188 -8.46 11.97 20.09
CA MET A 188 -7.38 12.93 19.86
C MET A 188 -6.89 12.84 18.41
N ARG A 189 -6.36 13.95 17.91
CA ARG A 189 -5.60 13.97 16.67
C ARG A 189 -4.12 13.94 17.01
N PHE A 190 -3.40 12.95 16.49
CA PHE A 190 -1.98 12.77 16.71
C PHE A 190 -1.20 12.84 15.40
N SER A 191 -0.10 13.57 15.41
CA SER A 191 0.88 13.61 14.33
C SER A 191 2.27 13.74 14.92
N HIS A 192 3.27 13.28 14.21
CA HIS A 192 4.66 13.40 14.60
C HIS A 192 5.51 13.89 13.42
N ASP A 193 6.67 14.43 13.74
CA ASP A 193 7.71 14.80 12.80
C ASP A 193 8.62 13.56 12.63
N ALA A 194 8.58 12.93 11.47
CA ALA A 194 9.31 11.69 11.21
C ALA A 194 10.84 11.86 11.34
N GLU A 195 11.39 13.03 10.96
CA GLU A 195 12.82 13.32 11.08
C GLU A 195 13.24 13.46 12.54
N LYS A 196 12.43 14.17 13.35
CA LYS A 196 12.69 14.30 14.79
C LYS A 196 12.54 12.96 15.51
N ALA A 197 11.56 12.14 15.13
CA ALA A 197 11.39 10.81 15.72
C ALA A 197 12.61 9.93 15.39
N ALA A 198 13.07 9.91 14.15
CA ALA A 198 14.26 9.16 13.75
C ALA A 198 15.53 9.66 14.47
N ALA A 199 15.69 10.98 14.60
CA ALA A 199 16.82 11.59 15.33
C ALA A 199 16.80 11.18 16.82
N ALA A 200 15.64 11.18 17.47
CA ALA A 200 15.49 10.77 18.86
C ALA A 200 15.84 9.29 19.06
N VAL A 201 15.43 8.40 18.16
CA VAL A 201 15.81 6.99 18.17
C VAL A 201 17.33 6.82 18.02
N ALA A 202 17.94 7.55 17.06
CA ALA A 202 19.37 7.52 16.83
C ALA A 202 20.18 8.03 18.02
N GLU A 203 19.69 9.07 18.70
CA GLU A 203 20.30 9.60 19.94
C GLU A 203 20.20 8.57 21.09
N THR A 204 19.03 7.94 21.22
CA THR A 204 18.82 6.92 22.26
C THR A 204 19.76 5.72 22.08
N TYR A 205 20.03 5.30 20.84
CA TYR A 205 21.03 4.25 20.58
C TYR A 205 22.46 4.60 21.01
N ARG A 206 22.79 5.87 21.18
CA ARG A 206 24.10 6.31 21.69
C ARG A 206 24.22 6.21 23.21
N MET A 207 23.11 5.99 23.92
CA MET A 207 23.13 5.84 25.38
C MET A 207 23.76 4.50 25.76
N PRO A 208 24.64 4.47 26.81
CA PRO A 208 25.22 3.22 27.27
C PRO A 208 24.16 2.22 27.72
N GLY A 209 24.30 0.97 27.27
CA GLY A 209 23.41 -0.13 27.65
C GLY A 209 22.14 -0.27 26.82
N ILE A 210 21.89 0.59 25.83
CA ILE A 210 20.80 0.45 24.88
C ILE A 210 21.29 -0.34 23.67
N HIS A 211 20.70 -1.51 23.43
CA HIS A 211 21.12 -2.44 22.38
C HIS A 211 20.07 -2.68 21.30
N TYR A 212 18.79 -2.47 21.61
CA TYR A 212 17.69 -2.69 20.69
C TYR A 212 16.55 -1.71 20.96
N ILE A 213 16.06 -1.05 19.90
CA ILE A 213 14.92 -0.13 19.96
C ILE A 213 14.01 -0.44 18.77
N ARG A 214 12.71 -0.52 19.03
CA ARG A 214 11.66 -0.59 18.05
C ARG A 214 10.59 0.45 18.42
N THR A 215 10.16 1.25 17.47
CA THR A 215 9.11 2.26 17.69
C THR A 215 8.00 2.10 16.67
N TRP A 216 6.78 2.38 17.07
CA TRP A 216 5.62 2.46 16.22
C TRP A 216 4.76 3.64 16.70
N LEU A 217 4.30 4.47 15.79
CA LEU A 217 3.48 5.65 16.08
C LEU A 217 2.22 5.60 15.24
N ASN A 218 1.06 5.71 15.90
CA ASN A 218 -0.24 5.71 15.27
C ASN A 218 -0.69 7.15 15.03
N GLU A 219 -0.67 7.59 13.77
CA GLU A 219 -1.05 8.95 13.39
C GLU A 219 -2.50 9.03 12.93
N GLY A 220 -3.06 10.22 13.02
CA GLY A 220 -4.38 10.54 12.54
C GLY A 220 -5.37 10.79 13.67
N GLU A 221 -6.64 10.51 13.43
CA GLU A 221 -7.71 10.63 14.42
C GLU A 221 -7.85 9.33 15.21
N LEU A 222 -7.57 9.42 16.50
CA LEU A 222 -7.60 8.30 17.43
C LEU A 222 -8.79 8.45 18.37
N THR A 223 -9.44 7.34 18.70
CA THR A 223 -10.54 7.28 19.67
C THR A 223 -10.04 6.74 21.00
N VAL A 224 -10.85 6.87 22.05
CA VAL A 224 -10.55 6.30 23.38
C VAL A 224 -10.36 4.80 23.24
N GLY A 225 -9.25 4.29 23.79
CA GLY A 225 -8.84 2.90 23.72
C GLY A 225 -7.82 2.60 22.61
N ASP A 226 -7.61 3.52 21.66
CA ASP A 226 -6.60 3.32 20.61
C ASP A 226 -5.17 3.46 21.16
N ASP A 227 -4.27 2.61 20.66
CA ASP A 227 -2.86 2.70 20.94
C ASP A 227 -2.25 3.91 20.21
N ILE A 228 -1.36 4.64 20.88
CA ILE A 228 -0.62 5.79 20.34
C ILE A 228 0.80 5.35 19.97
N MET A 229 1.44 4.54 20.80
CA MET A 229 2.85 4.17 20.70
C MET A 229 3.09 2.82 21.39
#